data_675f1df02a863f77158c9055335b1aa3
#
_entry.id   675f1df02a863f77158c9055335b1aa3
#
_cell.length_a   1.000
_cell.length_b   1.000
_cell.length_c   1.000
_cell.angle_alpha   90.00
_cell.angle_beta   90.00
_cell.angle_gamma   90.00
#
_symmetry.space_group_name_H-M   'P 1'
#
loop_
_entity.id
_entity.type
_entity.pdbx_description
1 polymer ?
#
loop_
_entity_poly.entity_id
_entity_poly.type
_entity_poly.pdbx_seq_one_letter_code
_entity_poly.pdbx_strand_id
1 'polypeptide(L)'
;MQTTPSTVKYAGLDYYLAMVRTAAERASVPVAIHLDHGSSFELAMQALRTGYTSIMIDGSHGSFEENVALTRRVADACLPSQISVEAELGKVGGKEDDLEAENDSPYTDPQQAKEFAERTNATSLAVAIGTAHGLYQGTPKLDFERLAAIREVVSIPLVLHGASGVPDDAVRESIRLGICKV
;
A
#
# COMPACT_ATOMS: atom_id res chain seq x y z
N MET A 1 -10.18 4.21 6.14
CA MET A 1 -10.38 5.32 5.20
C MET A 1 -9.04 5.80 4.70
N GLN A 2 -8.91 6.05 3.40
CA GLN A 2 -7.63 6.34 2.74
C GLN A 2 -7.63 7.73 2.11
N THR A 3 -6.49 8.38 2.10
CA THR A 3 -6.25 9.65 1.41
C THR A 3 -4.96 9.56 0.62
N THR A 4 -5.03 9.85 -0.67
CA THR A 4 -3.88 9.89 -1.58
C THR A 4 -3.22 11.27 -1.57
N PRO A 5 -2.00 11.44 -2.11
CA PRO A 5 -1.35 12.74 -2.22
C PRO A 5 -2.22 13.81 -2.91
N SER A 6 -2.98 13.44 -3.94
CA SER A 6 -3.87 14.41 -4.64
C SER A 6 -5.03 14.86 -3.76
N THR A 7 -5.65 13.95 -3.01
CA THR A 7 -6.71 14.31 -2.06
C THR A 7 -6.17 15.18 -0.92
N VAL A 8 -4.96 14.87 -0.42
CA VAL A 8 -4.29 15.70 0.59
C VAL A 8 -4.01 17.11 0.05
N LYS A 9 -3.54 17.22 -1.20
CA LYS A 9 -3.33 18.52 -1.86
C LYS A 9 -4.63 19.31 -2.03
N TYR A 10 -5.76 18.61 -2.22
CA TYR A 10 -7.07 19.25 -2.40
C TYR A 10 -7.61 19.87 -1.11
N ALA A 11 -7.57 19.18 0.02
CA ALA A 11 -8.23 19.66 1.24
C ALA A 11 -7.32 19.71 2.48
N GLY A 12 -6.16 19.06 2.49
CA GLY A 12 -5.25 19.00 3.64
C GLY A 12 -5.49 17.79 4.55
N LEU A 13 -4.44 17.34 5.21
CA LEU A 13 -4.44 16.18 6.11
C LEU A 13 -5.34 16.39 7.34
N ASP A 14 -5.36 17.59 7.89
CA ASP A 14 -6.09 17.97 9.09
C ASP A 14 -7.61 17.92 8.89
N TYR A 15 -8.12 18.39 7.76
CA TYR A 15 -9.54 18.29 7.46
C TYR A 15 -9.99 16.84 7.30
N TYR A 16 -9.23 16.01 6.60
CA TYR A 16 -9.54 14.58 6.48
C TYR A 16 -9.50 13.89 7.83
N LEU A 17 -8.48 14.17 8.66
CA LEU A 17 -8.42 13.63 10.02
C LEU A 17 -9.64 14.03 10.84
N ALA A 18 -10.04 15.30 10.83
CA ALA A 18 -11.19 15.79 11.58
C ALA A 18 -12.50 15.09 11.16
N MET A 19 -12.74 14.95 9.85
CA MET A 19 -13.91 14.25 9.32
C MET A 19 -13.91 12.77 9.69
N VAL A 20 -12.78 12.07 9.51
CA VAL A 20 -12.67 10.64 9.81
C VAL A 20 -12.79 10.38 11.31
N ARG A 21 -12.16 11.20 12.15
CA ARG A 21 -12.29 11.08 13.61
C ARG A 21 -13.74 11.24 14.07
N THR A 22 -14.45 12.25 13.55
CA THR A 22 -15.87 12.46 13.88
C THR A 22 -16.74 11.27 13.45
N ALA A 23 -16.45 10.67 12.30
CA ALA A 23 -17.16 9.49 11.85
C ALA A 23 -16.79 8.24 12.69
N ALA A 24 -15.51 8.09 13.03
CA ALA A 24 -15.01 6.97 13.83
C ALA A 24 -15.62 6.92 15.23
N GLU A 25 -15.82 8.08 15.89
CA GLU A 25 -16.47 8.19 17.21
C GLU A 25 -17.91 7.67 17.21
N ARG A 26 -18.55 7.61 16.04
CA ARG A 26 -19.93 7.13 15.85
C ARG A 26 -20.00 5.72 15.28
N ALA A 27 -18.87 5.16 14.87
CA ALA A 27 -18.81 3.84 14.27
C ALA A 27 -18.84 2.74 15.35
N SER A 28 -19.48 1.62 15.03
CA SER A 28 -19.47 0.40 15.86
C SER A 28 -18.28 -0.52 15.57
N VAL A 29 -17.40 -0.13 14.66
CA VAL A 29 -16.23 -0.90 14.23
C VAL A 29 -14.97 -0.03 14.34
N PRO A 30 -13.78 -0.62 14.50
CA PRO A 30 -12.52 0.12 14.45
C PRO A 30 -12.35 0.85 13.11
N VAL A 31 -11.87 2.09 13.16
CA VAL A 31 -11.61 2.92 11.97
C VAL A 31 -10.17 3.37 11.99
N ALA A 32 -9.46 3.11 10.90
CA ALA A 32 -8.13 3.65 10.64
C ALA A 32 -8.20 4.78 9.60
N ILE A 33 -7.37 5.80 9.77
CA ILE A 33 -7.08 6.77 8.71
C ILE A 33 -5.69 6.49 8.16
N HIS A 34 -5.60 6.33 6.84
CA HIS A 34 -4.43 5.87 6.13
C HIS A 34 -3.99 6.87 5.06
N LEU A 35 -2.70 7.23 5.05
CA LEU A 35 -2.07 7.87 3.91
C LEU A 35 -1.76 6.77 2.89
N ASP A 36 -2.35 6.88 1.70
CA ASP A 36 -2.20 5.94 0.60
C ASP A 36 -1.22 6.49 -0.42
N HIS A 37 -0.32 5.67 -0.95
CA HIS A 37 0.75 6.06 -1.88
C HIS A 37 1.50 7.34 -1.52
N GLY A 38 1.91 7.47 -0.25
CA GLY A 38 2.74 8.58 0.20
C GLY A 38 4.01 8.71 -0.66
N SER A 39 4.18 9.85 -1.32
CA SER A 39 5.20 10.06 -2.35
C SER A 39 6.55 10.53 -1.81
N SER A 40 6.63 10.86 -0.51
CA SER A 40 7.86 11.36 0.09
C SER A 40 7.91 11.14 1.60
N PHE A 41 9.12 11.13 2.13
CA PHE A 41 9.33 11.12 3.58
C PHE A 41 8.65 12.30 4.28
N GLU A 42 8.71 13.48 3.68
CA GLU A 42 8.15 14.72 4.22
C GLU A 42 6.63 14.61 4.36
N LEU A 43 5.94 14.09 3.36
CA LEU A 43 4.49 13.88 3.40
C LEU A 43 4.12 12.80 4.45
N ALA A 44 4.86 11.71 4.52
CA ALA A 44 4.68 10.68 5.54
C ALA A 44 4.81 11.27 6.96
N MET A 45 5.82 12.13 7.18
CA MET A 45 6.02 12.79 8.47
C MET A 45 4.97 13.88 8.78
N GLN A 46 4.40 14.51 7.76
CA GLN A 46 3.25 15.40 7.96
C GLN A 46 2.02 14.61 8.40
N ALA A 47 1.72 13.48 7.75
CA ALA A 47 0.62 12.59 8.12
C ALA A 47 0.79 12.03 9.54
N LEU A 48 1.99 11.58 9.90
CA LEU A 48 2.34 11.12 11.25
C LEU A 48 2.04 12.21 12.30
N ARG A 49 2.54 13.43 12.09
CA ARG A 49 2.34 14.56 13.02
C ARG A 49 0.89 15.04 13.09
N THR A 50 0.15 14.92 12.00
CA THR A 50 -1.28 15.25 11.98
C THR A 50 -2.10 14.25 12.79
N GLY A 51 -1.65 12.99 12.91
CA GLY A 51 -2.32 11.94 13.69
C GLY A 51 -3.00 10.86 12.86
N TYR A 52 -2.48 10.59 11.65
CA TYR A 52 -2.84 9.42 10.87
C TYR A 52 -2.41 8.14 11.61
N THR A 53 -3.25 7.11 11.55
CA THR A 53 -3.03 5.86 12.27
C THR A 53 -2.34 4.79 11.43
N SER A 54 -2.17 5.03 10.14
CA SER A 54 -1.47 4.15 9.21
C SER A 54 -0.91 4.98 8.06
N ILE A 55 0.27 4.63 7.56
CA ILE A 55 0.97 5.37 6.52
C ILE A 55 1.52 4.38 5.51
N MET A 56 1.25 4.60 4.24
CA MET A 56 1.96 3.96 3.15
C MET A 56 3.02 4.91 2.60
N ILE A 57 4.18 4.35 2.33
CA ILE A 57 5.24 4.99 1.56
C ILE A 57 5.49 4.19 0.29
N ASP A 58 5.36 4.83 -0.86
CA ASP A 58 5.55 4.21 -2.15
C ASP A 58 6.86 4.66 -2.80
N GLY A 59 7.86 3.80 -2.71
CA GLY A 59 9.15 3.95 -3.39
C GLY A 59 9.31 3.05 -4.63
N SER A 60 8.24 2.38 -5.09
CA SER A 60 8.27 1.39 -6.17
C SER A 60 8.70 1.95 -7.53
N HIS A 61 8.60 3.26 -7.72
CA HIS A 61 9.05 3.97 -8.92
C HIS A 61 10.57 4.14 -8.99
N GLY A 62 11.28 4.05 -7.85
CA GLY A 62 12.74 4.09 -7.78
C GLY A 62 13.39 2.72 -7.95
N SER A 63 14.70 2.68 -7.77
CA SER A 63 15.44 1.43 -7.67
C SER A 63 15.08 0.67 -6.39
N PHE A 64 15.37 -0.63 -6.35
CA PHE A 64 15.17 -1.46 -5.14
C PHE A 64 15.85 -0.85 -3.90
N GLU A 65 17.07 -0.41 -4.02
CA GLU A 65 17.85 0.17 -2.91
C GLU A 65 17.29 1.53 -2.44
N GLU A 66 16.81 2.37 -3.36
CA GLU A 66 16.15 3.63 -3.01
C GLU A 66 14.82 3.37 -2.30
N ASN A 67 14.04 2.39 -2.76
CA ASN A 67 12.79 1.98 -2.11
C ASN A 67 13.05 1.44 -0.70
N VAL A 68 14.03 0.54 -0.55
CA VAL A 68 14.46 0.03 0.77
C VAL A 68 14.86 1.17 1.71
N ALA A 69 15.71 2.09 1.25
CA ALA A 69 16.20 3.20 2.05
C ALA A 69 15.06 4.15 2.49
N LEU A 70 14.17 4.50 1.57
CA LEU A 70 13.02 5.37 1.83
C LEU A 70 12.05 4.71 2.82
N THR A 71 11.66 3.47 2.54
CA THR A 71 10.72 2.70 3.37
C THR A 71 11.28 2.52 4.79
N ARG A 72 12.55 2.12 4.91
CA ARG A 72 13.20 1.96 6.22
C ARG A 72 13.18 3.27 7.02
N ARG A 73 13.50 4.38 6.39
CA ARG A 73 13.51 5.70 7.03
C ARG A 73 12.13 6.09 7.56
N VAL A 74 11.06 5.80 6.81
CA VAL A 74 9.67 6.06 7.25
C VAL A 74 9.29 5.12 8.37
N ALA A 75 9.58 3.82 8.24
CA ALA A 75 9.27 2.82 9.26
C ALA A 75 9.95 3.15 10.59
N ASP A 76 11.24 3.45 10.59
CA ASP A 76 11.99 3.81 11.81
C ASP A 76 11.44 5.07 12.50
N ALA A 77 10.83 5.99 11.76
CA ALA A 77 10.19 7.18 12.32
C ALA A 77 8.77 6.92 12.86
N CYS A 78 8.01 6.00 12.25
CA CYS A 78 6.60 5.75 12.57
C CYS A 78 6.41 4.70 13.67
N LEU A 79 7.22 3.63 13.66
CA LEU A 79 7.06 2.50 14.58
C LEU A 79 7.14 2.86 16.07
N PRO A 80 8.01 3.78 16.54
CA PRO A 80 8.01 4.21 17.94
C PRO A 80 6.68 4.79 18.42
N SER A 81 5.88 5.34 17.49
CA SER A 81 4.54 5.86 17.76
C SER A 81 3.44 4.81 17.54
N GLN A 82 3.79 3.54 17.28
CA GLN A 82 2.87 2.45 16.98
C GLN A 82 2.02 2.70 15.73
N ILE A 83 2.53 3.46 14.77
CA ILE A 83 1.88 3.72 13.49
C ILE A 83 2.38 2.69 12.49
N SER A 84 1.43 1.95 11.89
CA SER A 84 1.75 0.96 10.86
C SER A 84 2.28 1.62 9.60
N VAL A 85 3.26 0.96 8.98
CA VAL A 85 3.85 1.41 7.71
C VAL A 85 3.65 0.33 6.66
N GLU A 86 2.90 0.67 5.64
CA GLU A 86 2.76 -0.10 4.42
C GLU A 86 3.81 0.35 3.39
N ALA A 87 4.35 -0.58 2.64
CA ALA A 87 5.24 -0.29 1.52
C ALA A 87 4.81 -1.06 0.28
N GLU A 88 5.35 -0.69 -0.89
CA GLU A 88 5.07 -1.36 -2.14
C GLU A 88 6.35 -1.90 -2.78
N LEU A 89 6.28 -3.13 -3.33
CA LEU A 89 7.32 -3.72 -4.13
C LEU A 89 6.75 -4.37 -5.40
N GLY A 90 7.41 -4.14 -6.52
CA GLY A 90 6.83 -4.31 -7.85
C GLY A 90 6.09 -3.04 -8.24
N LYS A 91 5.54 -3.00 -9.43
CA LYS A 91 4.76 -1.85 -9.90
C LYS A 91 3.35 -2.31 -10.22
N VAL A 92 2.37 -1.80 -9.47
CA VAL A 92 0.97 -1.96 -9.84
C VAL A 92 0.71 -1.11 -11.09
N GLY A 93 0.22 -1.72 -12.16
CA GLY A 93 -0.02 -1.03 -13.43
C GLY A 93 -1.16 -0.02 -13.34
N GLY A 94 -1.37 0.74 -14.44
CA GLY A 94 -2.47 1.69 -14.55
C GLY A 94 -2.15 3.09 -14.02
N LYS A 95 -3.20 3.86 -13.74
CA LYS A 95 -3.08 5.24 -13.30
C LYS A 95 -3.77 5.43 -11.96
N GLU A 96 -3.00 5.92 -10.98
CA GLU A 96 -3.52 6.40 -9.71
C GLU A 96 -2.98 7.81 -9.45
N ASP A 97 -3.87 8.76 -9.18
CA ASP A 97 -3.56 10.19 -9.06
C ASP A 97 -2.77 10.70 -10.29
N ASP A 98 -1.57 11.24 -10.03
CA ASP A 98 -0.64 11.73 -11.06
C ASP A 98 0.41 10.67 -11.46
N LEU A 99 0.30 9.43 -10.92
CA LEU A 99 1.22 8.34 -11.19
C LEU A 99 0.65 7.42 -12.28
N GLU A 100 1.43 7.18 -13.31
CA GLU A 100 1.11 6.23 -14.38
C GLU A 100 2.19 5.15 -14.41
N ALA A 101 1.78 3.88 -14.37
CA ALA A 101 2.67 2.74 -14.57
C ALA A 101 2.27 2.00 -15.85
N GLU A 102 3.26 1.58 -16.62
CA GLU A 102 3.04 0.79 -17.83
C GLU A 102 2.38 -0.55 -17.49
N ASN A 103 1.53 -1.07 -18.38
CA ASN A 103 0.82 -2.34 -18.17
C ASN A 103 1.77 -3.56 -18.08
N ASP A 104 3.00 -3.44 -18.59
CA ASP A 104 4.06 -4.45 -18.51
C ASP A 104 5.02 -4.25 -17.33
N SER A 105 4.57 -3.53 -16.30
CA SER A 105 5.37 -3.31 -15.09
C SER A 105 5.75 -4.64 -14.42
N PRO A 106 6.97 -4.77 -13.90
CA PRO A 106 7.44 -6.03 -13.34
C PRO A 106 6.64 -6.42 -12.10
N TYR A 107 6.18 -7.67 -12.08
CA TYR A 107 5.54 -8.27 -10.91
C TYR A 107 6.56 -8.41 -9.77
N THR A 108 6.05 -8.46 -8.54
CA THR A 108 6.89 -8.66 -7.36
C THR A 108 7.63 -9.99 -7.43
N ASP A 109 8.95 -9.94 -7.32
CA ASP A 109 9.78 -11.15 -7.18
C ASP A 109 9.75 -11.64 -5.73
N PRO A 110 9.47 -12.94 -5.45
CA PRO A 110 9.36 -13.45 -4.09
C PRO A 110 10.64 -13.30 -3.25
N GLN A 111 11.83 -13.44 -3.85
CA GLN A 111 13.08 -13.32 -3.10
C GLN A 111 13.39 -11.85 -2.78
N GLN A 112 13.11 -10.95 -3.70
CA GLN A 112 13.19 -9.51 -3.43
C GLN A 112 12.17 -9.08 -2.37
N ALA A 113 10.94 -9.65 -2.38
CA ALA A 113 9.93 -9.36 -1.36
C ALA A 113 10.38 -9.77 0.04
N LYS A 114 11.02 -10.95 0.18
CA LYS A 114 11.63 -11.39 1.42
C LYS A 114 12.70 -10.42 1.90
N GLU A 115 13.69 -10.13 1.04
CA GLU A 115 14.79 -9.21 1.36
C GLU A 115 14.26 -7.82 1.74
N PHE A 116 13.30 -7.31 0.98
CA PHE A 116 12.67 -6.02 1.23
C PHE A 116 12.00 -5.97 2.61
N ALA A 117 11.18 -6.96 2.95
CA ALA A 117 10.50 -7.03 4.24
C ALA A 117 11.49 -7.11 5.42
N GLU A 118 12.58 -7.88 5.28
CA GLU A 118 13.62 -8.01 6.30
C GLU A 118 14.44 -6.73 6.50
N ARG A 119 14.64 -5.93 5.42
CA ARG A 119 15.48 -4.73 5.46
C ARG A 119 14.75 -3.46 5.83
N THR A 120 13.42 -3.39 5.64
CA THR A 120 12.67 -2.13 5.74
C THR A 120 11.95 -1.91 7.06
N ASN A 121 11.67 -2.94 7.86
CA ASN A 121 10.77 -2.88 9.02
C ASN A 121 9.32 -2.46 8.63
N ALA A 122 8.91 -2.54 7.37
CA ALA A 122 7.53 -2.34 6.99
C ALA A 122 6.61 -3.32 7.72
N THR A 123 5.41 -2.89 8.08
CA THR A 123 4.43 -3.71 8.80
C THR A 123 3.42 -4.40 7.87
N SER A 124 3.38 -4.00 6.61
CA SER A 124 2.64 -4.66 5.53
C SER A 124 3.28 -4.35 4.18
N LEU A 125 3.05 -5.22 3.19
CA LEU A 125 3.67 -5.12 1.87
C LEU A 125 2.62 -5.26 0.78
N ALA A 126 2.45 -4.21 -0.02
CA ALA A 126 1.71 -4.25 -1.27
C ALA A 126 2.54 -4.92 -2.36
N VAL A 127 1.90 -5.87 -3.06
CA VAL A 127 2.57 -6.72 -4.06
C VAL A 127 1.87 -6.64 -5.41
N ALA A 128 2.65 -6.56 -6.47
CA ALA A 128 2.18 -6.57 -7.84
C ALA A 128 2.08 -8.01 -8.36
N ILE A 129 0.84 -8.46 -8.61
CA ILE A 129 0.52 -9.79 -9.12
C ILE A 129 -0.42 -9.77 -10.34
N GLY A 130 -0.50 -8.63 -11.03
CA GLY A 130 -1.31 -8.48 -12.25
C GLY A 130 -2.56 -7.62 -12.08
N THR A 131 -2.72 -6.93 -10.96
CA THR A 131 -3.72 -5.88 -10.79
C THR A 131 -3.22 -4.54 -11.36
N ALA A 132 -4.14 -3.62 -11.60
CA ALA A 132 -3.85 -2.27 -12.07
C ALA A 132 -4.84 -1.27 -11.47
N HIS A 133 -4.39 -0.05 -11.23
CA HIS A 133 -5.24 1.06 -10.83
C HIS A 133 -6.10 1.57 -11.99
N GLY A 134 -7.31 2.02 -11.69
CA GLY A 134 -8.23 2.57 -12.67
C GLY A 134 -9.14 1.52 -13.33
N LEU A 135 -9.67 1.85 -14.51
CA LEU A 135 -10.64 1.00 -15.21
C LEU A 135 -9.93 -0.07 -16.06
N TYR A 136 -10.27 -1.32 -15.82
CA TYR A 136 -9.77 -2.44 -16.63
C TYR A 136 -10.38 -2.47 -18.03
N GLN A 137 -9.53 -2.74 -19.03
CA GLN A 137 -9.96 -3.11 -20.37
C GLN A 137 -10.01 -4.65 -20.47
N GLY A 138 -11.04 -5.26 -19.90
CA GLY A 138 -11.18 -6.71 -19.83
C GLY A 138 -11.01 -7.25 -18.40
N THR A 139 -11.04 -8.57 -18.26
CA THR A 139 -10.89 -9.23 -16.95
C THR A 139 -9.41 -9.35 -16.59
N PRO A 140 -8.96 -8.80 -15.46
CA PRO A 140 -7.58 -8.94 -15.02
C PRO A 140 -7.24 -10.40 -14.69
N LYS A 141 -6.02 -10.81 -15.00
CA LYS A 141 -5.48 -12.14 -14.67
C LYS A 141 -4.46 -12.00 -13.56
N LEU A 142 -4.78 -12.49 -12.38
CA LEU A 142 -3.89 -12.46 -11.24
C LEU A 142 -2.99 -13.69 -11.22
N ASP A 143 -1.72 -13.49 -10.88
CA ASP A 143 -0.70 -14.54 -10.71
C ASP A 143 -0.77 -15.10 -9.29
N PHE A 144 -1.69 -16.04 -9.06
CA PHE A 144 -1.87 -16.68 -7.75
C PHE A 144 -0.71 -17.58 -7.33
N GLU A 145 0.02 -18.16 -8.28
CA GLU A 145 1.22 -18.95 -7.99
C GLU A 145 2.31 -18.05 -7.40
N ARG A 146 2.50 -16.89 -7.98
CA ARG A 146 3.40 -15.86 -7.46
C ARG A 146 2.96 -15.36 -6.08
N LEU A 147 1.67 -15.08 -5.86
CA LEU A 147 1.15 -14.67 -4.55
C LEU A 147 1.45 -15.72 -3.48
N ALA A 148 1.20 -17.00 -3.78
CA ALA A 148 1.52 -18.10 -2.87
C ALA A 148 3.03 -18.16 -2.56
N ALA A 149 3.88 -18.05 -3.59
CA ALA A 149 5.34 -18.04 -3.39
C ALA A 149 5.82 -16.84 -2.56
N ILE A 150 5.23 -15.66 -2.73
CA ILE A 150 5.53 -14.50 -1.89
C ILE A 150 5.09 -14.76 -0.44
N ARG A 151 3.88 -15.32 -0.24
CA ARG A 151 3.36 -15.60 1.10
C ARG A 151 4.22 -16.60 1.88
N GLU A 152 4.83 -17.56 1.20
CA GLU A 152 5.73 -18.54 1.84
C GLU A 152 6.99 -17.90 2.44
N VAL A 153 7.48 -16.82 1.86
CA VAL A 153 8.78 -16.21 2.24
C VAL A 153 8.64 -14.87 2.97
N VAL A 154 7.47 -14.21 2.90
CA VAL A 154 7.19 -12.92 3.55
C VAL A 154 6.31 -13.14 4.77
N SER A 155 6.76 -12.75 5.95
CA SER A 155 6.04 -12.96 7.22
C SER A 155 5.02 -11.87 7.53
N ILE A 156 5.19 -10.65 7.01
CA ILE A 156 4.27 -9.53 7.25
C ILE A 156 3.00 -9.66 6.39
N PRO A 157 1.88 -9.00 6.78
CA PRO A 157 0.65 -8.95 6.00
C PRO A 157 0.88 -8.47 4.56
N LEU A 158 0.22 -9.13 3.60
CA LEU A 158 0.24 -8.74 2.18
C LEU A 158 -0.98 -7.89 1.83
N VAL A 159 -0.77 -6.97 0.90
CA VAL A 159 -1.79 -6.00 0.43
C VAL A 159 -1.95 -6.11 -1.08
N LEU A 160 -3.18 -6.00 -1.55
CA LEU A 160 -3.53 -5.98 -2.97
C LEU A 160 -4.08 -4.61 -3.35
N HIS A 161 -3.33 -3.86 -4.15
CA HIS A 161 -3.79 -2.62 -4.77
C HIS A 161 -4.49 -2.89 -6.11
N GLY A 162 -5.23 -1.91 -6.62
CA GLY A 162 -5.88 -2.01 -7.94
C GLY A 162 -7.01 -3.02 -8.02
N ALA A 163 -7.70 -3.32 -6.92
CA ALA A 163 -8.73 -4.36 -6.90
C ALA A 163 -10.10 -3.93 -7.44
N SER A 164 -10.33 -2.64 -7.70
CA SER A 164 -11.59 -2.16 -8.28
C SER A 164 -11.81 -2.74 -9.68
N GLY A 165 -12.83 -3.60 -9.83
CA GLY A 165 -13.10 -4.30 -11.08
C GLY A 165 -12.47 -5.69 -11.22
N VAL A 166 -11.71 -6.13 -10.23
CA VAL A 166 -11.30 -7.53 -10.10
C VAL A 166 -12.53 -8.37 -9.72
N PRO A 167 -12.77 -9.54 -10.36
CA PRO A 167 -13.87 -10.41 -10.00
C PRO A 167 -13.84 -10.86 -8.54
N ASP A 168 -15.00 -10.95 -7.89
CA ASP A 168 -15.13 -11.31 -6.47
C ASP A 168 -14.47 -12.64 -6.10
N ASP A 169 -14.50 -13.62 -6.99
CA ASP A 169 -13.88 -14.92 -6.79
C ASP A 169 -12.35 -14.82 -6.78
N ALA A 170 -11.78 -13.96 -7.63
CA ALA A 170 -10.35 -13.69 -7.65
C ALA A 170 -9.90 -12.91 -6.39
N VAL A 171 -10.71 -11.97 -5.90
CA VAL A 171 -10.45 -11.28 -4.62
C VAL A 171 -10.50 -12.29 -3.45
N ARG A 172 -11.51 -13.16 -3.40
CA ARG A 172 -11.61 -14.20 -2.36
C ARG A 172 -10.43 -15.17 -2.41
N GLU A 173 -9.97 -15.53 -3.59
CA GLU A 173 -8.79 -16.39 -3.75
C GLU A 173 -7.52 -15.68 -3.27
N SER A 174 -7.34 -14.39 -3.60
CA SER A 174 -6.23 -13.59 -3.07
C SER A 174 -6.21 -13.58 -1.54
N ILE A 175 -7.38 -13.43 -0.90
CA ILE A 175 -7.50 -13.46 0.57
C ILE A 175 -7.11 -14.84 1.12
N ARG A 176 -7.54 -15.94 0.50
CA ARG A 176 -7.13 -17.29 0.93
C ARG A 176 -5.64 -17.51 0.84
N LEU A 177 -4.99 -16.88 -0.14
CA LEU A 177 -3.54 -16.95 -0.37
C LEU A 177 -2.74 -15.92 0.46
N GLY A 178 -3.40 -15.17 1.35
CA GLY A 178 -2.70 -14.37 2.36
C GLY A 178 -2.78 -12.86 2.19
N ILE A 179 -3.61 -12.34 1.26
CA ILE A 179 -3.93 -10.91 1.22
C ILE A 179 -4.77 -10.54 2.44
N CYS A 180 -4.34 -9.53 3.18
CA CYS A 180 -4.95 -9.06 4.43
C CYS A 180 -5.64 -7.70 4.29
N LYS A 181 -5.30 -6.93 3.26
CA LYS A 181 -5.90 -5.63 2.89
C LYS A 181 -6.11 -5.61 1.37
N VAL A 182 -7.24 -5.06 0.95
CA VAL A 182 -7.60 -4.83 -0.45
C VAL A 182 -7.98 -3.36 -0.61
#